data_cab971548961551837c3dc4a91dc8bd4
#
_entry.id   cab971548961551837c3dc4a91dc8bd4
#
_cell.length_a   1.000
_cell.length_b   1.000
_cell.length_c   1.000
_cell.angle_alpha   90.00
_cell.angle_beta   90.00
_cell.angle_gamma   90.00
#
_symmetry.space_group_name_H-M   'P 1'
#
loop_
_entity.id
_entity.type
_entity.pdbx_description
1 polymer ?
#
loop_
_entity_poly.entity_id
_entity_poly.type
_entity_poly.pdbx_seq_one_letter_code
_entity_poly.pdbx_strand_id
1 'polypeptide(L)'
;GNLIYLGGNGFYWKVVLHPENNKIIEIRRAEDGIRAWASEPGEYYNAFDGSYGGLWRRNGRPPQLLTGVGFSAQGKFTGSYYLRTNYSEDYDWVFEGVNEQKLGNFGFSGGGAAGFELDRVDHKLGSPDNCVILASSKDHDSDFVLVPEEHLTHITNIPGKPIDSLLKADMVYYELPNGAKVFSTGSI
;
A
#
# COMPACT_ATOMS: atom_id res chain seq x y z
N GLY A 1 11.66 -17.51 1.95
CA GLY A 1 11.42 -17.08 0.57
C GLY A 1 11.39 -15.57 0.47
N ASN A 2 11.51 -15.05 -0.73
CA ASN A 2 11.45 -13.61 -1.00
C ASN A 2 10.02 -13.21 -1.41
N LEU A 3 9.66 -11.95 -1.19
CA LEU A 3 8.39 -11.36 -1.59
C LEU A 3 8.65 -10.24 -2.61
N ILE A 4 7.91 -10.27 -3.72
CA ILE A 4 7.81 -9.16 -4.66
C ILE A 4 6.34 -8.72 -4.69
N TYR A 5 6.08 -7.49 -4.31
CA TYR A 5 4.76 -6.88 -4.33
C TYR A 5 4.70 -5.80 -5.41
N LEU A 6 4.04 -6.11 -6.51
CA LEU A 6 3.89 -5.23 -7.66
C LEU A 6 2.44 -4.74 -7.71
N GLY A 7 2.07 -3.90 -6.79
CA GLY A 7 0.69 -3.47 -6.70
C GLY A 7 0.48 -2.28 -5.76
N GLY A 8 -0.72 -1.70 -5.86
CA GLY A 8 -1.32 -0.81 -4.88
C GLY A 8 -2.57 -1.46 -4.28
N ASN A 9 -2.97 -1.04 -3.07
CA ASN A 9 -4.18 -1.51 -2.39
C ASN A 9 -4.20 -3.03 -2.07
N GLY A 10 -3.05 -3.70 -2.04
CA GLY A 10 -2.98 -5.09 -1.63
C GLY A 10 -3.14 -5.26 -0.12
N PHE A 11 -3.56 -6.47 0.31
CA PHE A 11 -3.75 -6.81 1.73
C PHE A 11 -4.66 -5.84 2.49
N TYR A 12 -5.69 -5.34 1.81
CA TYR A 12 -6.59 -4.30 2.31
C TYR A 12 -7.68 -4.90 3.21
N TRP A 13 -8.63 -5.66 2.62
CA TRP A 13 -9.67 -6.34 3.38
C TRP A 13 -9.13 -7.60 4.03
N LYS A 14 -9.50 -7.79 5.31
CA LYS A 14 -9.26 -9.05 5.99
C LYS A 14 -10.05 -10.17 5.31
N VAL A 15 -9.36 -11.26 5.04
CA VAL A 15 -9.94 -12.49 4.51
C VAL A 15 -9.82 -13.62 5.52
N VAL A 16 -10.83 -14.49 5.55
CA VAL A 16 -10.81 -15.73 6.33
C VAL A 16 -11.01 -16.89 5.37
N LEU A 17 -10.19 -17.92 5.53
CA LEU A 17 -10.32 -19.15 4.74
C LEU A 17 -11.31 -20.10 5.42
N HIS A 18 -12.10 -20.80 4.61
CA HIS A 18 -12.96 -21.87 5.13
C HIS A 18 -12.09 -22.98 5.76
N PRO A 19 -12.42 -23.45 6.99
CA PRO A 19 -11.54 -24.36 7.73
C PRO A 19 -11.29 -25.70 7.03
N GLU A 20 -12.24 -26.19 6.26
CA GLU A 20 -12.15 -27.46 5.54
C GLU A 20 -11.90 -27.33 4.04
N ASN A 21 -11.98 -26.12 3.48
CA ASN A 21 -11.81 -25.90 2.05
C ASN A 21 -11.15 -24.55 1.76
N ASN A 22 -9.84 -24.54 1.65
CA ASN A 22 -9.03 -23.34 1.41
C ASN A 22 -9.29 -22.64 0.05
N LYS A 23 -10.18 -23.16 -0.79
CA LYS A 23 -10.63 -22.52 -2.03
C LYS A 23 -11.79 -21.55 -1.78
N ILE A 24 -12.36 -21.52 -0.58
CA ILE A 24 -13.45 -20.63 -0.19
C ILE A 24 -12.89 -19.60 0.77
N ILE A 25 -13.11 -18.34 0.46
CA ILE A 25 -12.73 -17.21 1.31
C ILE A 25 -13.98 -16.43 1.71
N GLU A 26 -13.93 -15.85 2.90
CA GLU A 26 -14.96 -14.95 3.41
C GLU A 26 -14.34 -13.56 3.64
N ILE A 27 -15.08 -12.53 3.24
CA ILE A 27 -14.73 -11.13 3.47
C ILE A 27 -15.95 -10.44 4.06
N ARG A 28 -15.78 -9.82 5.23
CA ARG A 28 -16.78 -8.98 5.86
C ARG A 28 -16.32 -7.53 5.89
N ARG A 29 -17.10 -6.65 5.27
CA ARG A 29 -16.79 -5.22 5.20
C ARG A 29 -17.35 -4.51 6.44
N ALA A 30 -16.69 -4.73 7.58
CA ALA A 30 -17.05 -4.12 8.85
C ALA A 30 -16.91 -2.58 8.83
N GLU A 31 -17.14 -1.94 9.97
CA GLU A 31 -17.22 -0.48 10.17
C GLU A 31 -15.89 0.26 9.88
N ASP A 32 -15.53 0.32 8.62
CA ASP A 32 -14.31 0.97 8.11
C ASP A 32 -14.65 2.18 7.22
N GLY A 33 -15.45 3.09 7.75
CA GLY A 33 -15.85 4.31 7.06
C GLY A 33 -16.83 4.05 5.91
N ILE A 34 -16.68 4.79 4.82
CA ILE A 34 -17.61 4.73 3.66
C ILE A 34 -17.58 3.40 2.90
N ARG A 35 -16.59 2.56 3.17
CA ARG A 35 -16.42 1.26 2.53
C ARG A 35 -17.11 0.12 3.30
N ALA A 36 -17.60 0.40 4.49
CA ALA A 36 -18.33 -0.57 5.30
C ALA A 36 -19.65 -0.97 4.64
N TRP A 37 -20.02 -2.22 4.84
CA TRP A 37 -21.31 -2.73 4.40
C TRP A 37 -21.78 -3.89 5.27
N ALA A 38 -23.01 -3.80 5.74
CA ALA A 38 -23.73 -4.89 6.37
C ALA A 38 -25.22 -4.64 6.19
N SER A 39 -26.02 -5.68 5.95
CA SER A 39 -27.48 -5.57 5.87
C SER A 39 -28.17 -5.92 7.19
N GLU A 40 -27.55 -6.77 8.01
CA GLU A 40 -28.14 -7.29 9.22
C GLU A 40 -27.17 -7.18 10.42
N PRO A 41 -27.68 -7.11 11.66
CA PRO A 41 -26.85 -7.18 12.85
C PRO A 41 -25.98 -8.46 12.87
N GLY A 42 -24.70 -8.29 13.19
CA GLY A 42 -23.73 -9.39 13.25
C GLY A 42 -22.99 -9.70 11.95
N GLU A 43 -23.38 -9.15 10.81
CA GLU A 43 -22.72 -9.39 9.52
C GLU A 43 -21.28 -8.83 9.43
N TYR A 44 -20.85 -8.05 10.42
CA TYR A 44 -19.45 -7.62 10.51
C TYR A 44 -18.49 -8.72 10.98
N TYR A 45 -19.02 -9.83 11.51
CA TYR A 45 -18.20 -10.95 11.96
C TYR A 45 -18.14 -12.06 10.93
N ASN A 46 -16.95 -12.62 10.75
CA ASN A 46 -16.75 -13.76 9.86
C ASN A 46 -17.44 -15.00 10.42
N ALA A 47 -18.22 -15.67 9.58
CA ALA A 47 -18.92 -16.90 9.96
C ALA A 47 -17.97 -18.09 10.12
N PHE A 48 -16.85 -18.09 9.40
CA PHE A 48 -15.91 -19.21 9.39
C PHE A 48 -15.07 -19.31 10.67
N ASP A 49 -14.77 -18.19 11.33
CA ASP A 49 -13.90 -18.19 12.52
C ASP A 49 -14.41 -17.31 13.66
N GLY A 50 -15.56 -16.65 13.48
CA GLY A 50 -16.15 -15.74 14.47
C GLY A 50 -15.36 -14.43 14.67
N SER A 51 -14.33 -14.19 13.91
CA SER A 51 -13.51 -12.99 14.06
C SER A 51 -14.15 -11.76 13.42
N TYR A 52 -13.83 -10.56 13.95
CA TYR A 52 -14.27 -9.31 13.35
C TYR A 52 -13.68 -9.12 11.95
N GLY A 53 -14.48 -8.66 11.00
CA GLY A 53 -14.08 -8.39 9.64
C GLY A 53 -13.34 -7.06 9.47
N GLY A 54 -13.58 -6.38 8.36
CA GLY A 54 -13.02 -5.08 8.05
C GLY A 54 -11.60 -5.15 7.49
N LEU A 55 -10.84 -4.09 7.71
CA LEU A 55 -9.49 -3.95 7.18
C LEU A 55 -8.47 -4.75 7.99
N TRP A 56 -7.48 -5.34 7.32
CA TRP A 56 -6.30 -5.90 8.00
C TRP A 56 -5.63 -4.88 8.92
N ARG A 57 -5.53 -3.63 8.46
CA ARG A 57 -4.99 -2.51 9.23
C ARG A 57 -5.69 -2.34 10.59
N ARG A 58 -7.02 -2.44 10.61
CA ARG A 58 -7.83 -2.32 11.82
C ARG A 58 -7.77 -3.55 12.73
N ASN A 59 -7.41 -4.68 12.16
CA ASN A 59 -7.19 -5.93 12.87
C ASN A 59 -5.73 -6.10 13.34
N GLY A 60 -4.96 -5.02 13.44
CA GLY A 60 -3.57 -5.03 13.93
C GLY A 60 -2.56 -5.62 12.96
N ARG A 61 -2.92 -5.79 11.69
CA ARG A 61 -2.08 -6.35 10.63
C ARG A 61 -2.07 -5.44 9.40
N PRO A 62 -1.59 -4.20 9.52
CA PRO A 62 -1.52 -3.31 8.36
C PRO A 62 -0.58 -3.88 7.29
N PRO A 63 -0.83 -3.62 6.00
CA PRO A 63 0.00 -4.08 4.88
C PRO A 63 1.48 -3.75 5.06
N GLN A 64 1.79 -2.62 5.66
CA GLN A 64 3.15 -2.14 5.93
C GLN A 64 4.03 -3.17 6.65
N LEU A 65 3.47 -3.99 7.53
CA LEU A 65 4.20 -5.06 8.22
C LEU A 65 4.72 -6.15 7.27
N LEU A 66 4.07 -6.32 6.11
CA LEU A 66 4.40 -7.39 5.17
C LEU A 66 5.12 -6.88 3.93
N THR A 67 4.65 -5.77 3.38
CA THR A 67 5.12 -5.23 2.09
C THR A 67 6.01 -4.01 2.24
N GLY A 68 6.13 -3.46 3.45
CA GLY A 68 6.83 -2.19 3.72
C GLY A 68 6.01 -0.96 3.36
N VAL A 69 4.95 -1.11 2.57
CA VAL A 69 4.06 -0.04 2.11
C VAL A 69 2.60 -0.41 2.31
N GLY A 70 1.70 0.55 2.25
CA GLY A 70 0.27 0.28 2.33
C GLY A 70 -0.57 1.44 1.80
N PHE A 71 -1.78 1.10 1.40
CA PHE A 71 -2.70 1.95 0.68
C PHE A 71 -3.01 3.26 1.43
N SER A 72 -2.79 4.37 0.76
CA SER A 72 -2.92 5.71 1.35
C SER A 72 -3.66 6.72 0.46
N ALA A 73 -3.59 6.57 -0.85
CA ALA A 73 -4.22 7.51 -1.76
C ALA A 73 -4.71 6.82 -3.03
N GLN A 74 -5.66 7.44 -3.71
CA GLN A 74 -6.18 6.98 -5.00
C GLN A 74 -6.56 8.14 -5.90
N GLY A 75 -6.49 7.93 -7.20
CA GLY A 75 -6.95 8.85 -8.25
C GLY A 75 -7.93 8.21 -9.22
N LYS A 76 -8.15 8.84 -10.38
CA LYS A 76 -9.03 8.36 -11.43
C LYS A 76 -8.25 7.92 -12.67
N PHE A 77 -7.80 6.66 -12.68
CA PHE A 77 -7.19 6.03 -13.86
C PHE A 77 -6.10 6.86 -14.56
N THR A 78 -5.48 7.77 -13.82
CA THR A 78 -4.28 8.48 -14.23
C THR A 78 -3.09 7.94 -13.49
N GLY A 79 -1.91 8.05 -14.07
CA GLY A 79 -0.68 7.63 -13.46
C GLY A 79 0.40 8.69 -13.59
N SER A 80 1.40 8.59 -12.76
CA SER A 80 2.58 9.43 -12.81
C SER A 80 3.84 8.57 -12.79
N TYR A 81 4.98 9.18 -12.65
CA TYR A 81 6.27 8.54 -12.63
C TYR A 81 6.82 8.40 -11.21
N TYR A 82 7.79 7.52 -11.03
CA TYR A 82 8.64 7.52 -9.85
C TYR A 82 9.87 8.37 -10.09
N LEU A 83 10.28 9.10 -9.07
CA LEU A 83 11.59 9.75 -9.04
C LEU A 83 12.52 8.92 -8.15
N ARG A 84 13.66 8.47 -8.69
CA ARG A 84 14.69 7.79 -7.91
C ARG A 84 15.16 8.73 -6.79
N THR A 85 15.14 8.25 -5.54
CA THR A 85 15.50 9.02 -4.35
C THR A 85 16.72 8.46 -3.63
N ASN A 86 17.08 7.21 -3.89
CA ASN A 86 18.23 6.56 -3.31
C ASN A 86 19.31 6.29 -4.37
N TYR A 87 20.52 6.78 -4.11
CA TYR A 87 21.69 6.65 -4.97
C TYR A 87 22.88 5.97 -4.25
N SER A 88 22.59 5.22 -3.15
CA SER A 88 23.62 4.39 -2.51
C SER A 88 24.02 3.24 -3.44
N GLU A 89 25.33 2.98 -3.53
CA GLU A 89 25.89 1.86 -4.28
C GLU A 89 25.33 0.51 -3.82
N ASP A 90 24.88 0.40 -2.56
CA ASP A 90 24.28 -0.81 -2.02
C ASP A 90 23.01 -1.25 -2.77
N TYR A 91 22.35 -0.31 -3.46
CA TYR A 91 21.08 -0.55 -4.17
C TYR A 91 21.16 -0.34 -5.69
N ASP A 92 22.35 -0.09 -6.24
CA ASP A 92 22.52 0.12 -7.69
C ASP A 92 22.11 -1.10 -8.52
N TRP A 93 22.23 -2.29 -7.96
CA TRP A 93 21.80 -3.52 -8.60
C TRP A 93 20.29 -3.55 -8.91
N VAL A 94 19.45 -2.83 -8.15
CA VAL A 94 17.98 -2.72 -8.42
C VAL A 94 17.74 -1.95 -9.72
N PHE A 95 18.61 -1.01 -10.04
CA PHE A 95 18.50 -0.12 -11.19
C PHE A 95 19.50 -0.46 -12.31
N GLU A 96 20.04 -1.67 -12.29
CA GLU A 96 20.98 -2.10 -13.33
C GLU A 96 20.36 -1.96 -14.73
N GLY A 97 21.03 -1.23 -15.62
CA GLY A 97 20.51 -0.93 -16.96
C GLY A 97 19.47 0.22 -17.03
N VAL A 98 19.13 0.85 -15.90
CA VAL A 98 18.23 2.00 -15.85
C VAL A 98 19.01 3.25 -15.48
N ASN A 99 19.20 4.15 -16.44
CA ASN A 99 19.96 5.39 -16.25
C ASN A 99 19.10 6.62 -15.95
N GLU A 100 17.81 6.51 -16.14
CA GLU A 100 16.85 7.58 -15.96
C GLU A 100 16.57 7.83 -14.49
N GLN A 101 16.46 9.12 -14.12
CA GLN A 101 15.98 9.51 -12.78
C GLN A 101 14.47 9.36 -12.65
N LYS A 102 13.74 9.54 -13.76
CA LYS A 102 12.30 9.36 -13.84
C LYS A 102 12.00 7.98 -14.36
N LEU A 103 11.35 7.16 -13.54
CA LEU A 103 11.01 5.78 -13.86
C LEU A 103 9.54 5.71 -14.24
N GLY A 104 9.26 5.12 -15.40
CA GLY A 104 7.88 4.85 -15.81
C GLY A 104 7.04 6.11 -16.04
N ASN A 105 7.59 7.15 -16.68
CA ASN A 105 6.85 8.35 -17.11
C ASN A 105 6.13 8.15 -18.44
N PHE A 106 5.78 6.91 -18.74
CA PHE A 106 5.07 6.49 -19.94
C PHE A 106 4.14 5.34 -19.56
N GLY A 107 3.21 5.05 -20.43
CA GLY A 107 2.30 3.92 -20.27
C GLY A 107 1.06 4.08 -21.11
N PHE A 108 0.51 2.96 -21.55
CA PHE A 108 -0.70 2.95 -22.37
C PHE A 108 -1.94 3.29 -21.55
N SER A 109 -1.99 2.84 -20.29
CA SER A 109 -3.08 3.12 -19.37
C SER A 109 -2.63 4.12 -18.32
N GLY A 110 -3.25 5.28 -18.29
CA GLY A 110 -3.00 6.31 -17.28
C GLY A 110 -1.74 7.16 -17.44
N GLY A 111 -0.83 6.84 -18.38
CA GLY A 111 0.32 7.69 -18.71
C GLY A 111 1.52 7.59 -17.78
N GLY A 112 1.53 6.68 -16.80
CA GLY A 112 2.66 6.50 -15.89
C GLY A 112 2.57 5.23 -15.05
N ALA A 113 3.70 4.80 -14.49
CA ALA A 113 3.83 3.56 -13.73
C ALA A 113 3.27 3.66 -12.29
N ALA A 114 3.18 4.85 -11.71
CA ALA A 114 2.49 5.08 -10.43
C ALA A 114 1.04 5.43 -10.74
N GLY A 115 0.21 4.43 -10.87
CA GLY A 115 -1.19 4.55 -11.29
C GLY A 115 -2.13 4.56 -10.10
N PHE A 116 -3.37 4.81 -10.35
CA PHE A 116 -4.48 5.32 -9.54
C PHE A 116 -4.64 4.81 -8.09
N GLU A 117 -3.85 3.87 -7.63
CA GLU A 117 -3.76 3.44 -6.23
C GLU A 117 -2.31 3.56 -5.76
N LEU A 118 -2.11 4.22 -4.62
CA LEU A 118 -0.79 4.58 -4.12
C LEU A 118 -0.61 4.04 -2.70
N ASP A 119 0.40 3.18 -2.54
CA ASP A 119 0.83 2.65 -1.26
C ASP A 119 2.15 3.31 -0.86
N ARG A 120 2.26 3.78 0.36
CA ARG A 120 3.45 4.44 0.88
C ARG A 120 3.99 3.83 2.16
N VAL A 121 5.23 4.17 2.47
CA VAL A 121 5.86 3.88 3.75
C VAL A 121 5.16 4.65 4.87
N ASP A 122 4.89 3.97 5.97
CA ASP A 122 4.43 4.57 7.22
C ASP A 122 4.93 3.75 8.43
N HIS A 123 5.96 4.25 9.09
CA HIS A 123 6.54 3.58 10.26
C HIS A 123 5.57 3.48 11.44
N LYS A 124 4.58 4.39 11.55
CA LYS A 124 3.54 4.30 12.58
C LYS A 124 2.58 3.14 12.36
N LEU A 125 2.46 2.70 11.10
CA LEU A 125 1.70 1.54 10.69
C LEU A 125 2.57 0.29 10.53
N GLY A 126 3.85 0.36 10.91
CA GLY A 126 4.74 -0.79 11.00
C GLY A 126 5.58 -1.06 9.76
N SER A 127 5.78 -0.08 8.85
CA SER A 127 6.88 -0.21 7.88
C SER A 127 8.18 -0.44 8.64
N PRO A 128 8.97 -1.48 8.31
CA PRO A 128 10.20 -1.80 9.02
C PRO A 128 11.19 -0.63 9.05
N ASP A 129 11.94 -0.49 10.14
CA ASP A 129 12.94 0.60 10.26
C ASP A 129 14.05 0.51 9.22
N ASN A 130 14.38 -0.71 8.77
CA ASN A 130 15.33 -0.96 7.69
C ASN A 130 14.70 -0.94 6.29
N CYS A 131 13.46 -0.49 6.17
CA CYS A 131 12.80 -0.33 4.87
C CYS A 131 13.37 0.87 4.14
N VAL A 132 14.05 0.62 3.03
CA VAL A 132 14.72 1.64 2.23
C VAL A 132 13.79 2.08 1.10
N ILE A 133 13.51 3.38 1.02
CA ILE A 133 12.80 3.96 -0.12
C ILE A 133 13.78 4.16 -1.25
N LEU A 134 13.58 3.46 -2.35
CA LEU A 134 14.39 3.50 -3.56
C LEU A 134 13.95 4.62 -4.51
N ALA A 135 12.63 4.77 -4.65
CA ALA A 135 12.00 5.81 -5.47
C ALA A 135 10.63 6.16 -4.89
N SER A 136 10.16 7.37 -5.15
CA SER A 136 8.81 7.82 -4.77
C SER A 136 8.11 8.47 -5.95
N SER A 137 6.81 8.24 -6.09
CA SER A 137 6.04 8.89 -7.14
C SER A 137 5.84 10.37 -6.87
N LYS A 138 5.66 11.13 -7.94
CA LYS A 138 5.58 12.60 -7.94
C LYS A 138 4.51 13.08 -8.92
N ASP A 139 4.15 14.34 -8.77
CA ASP A 139 3.35 15.11 -9.72
C ASP A 139 2.01 14.43 -10.08
N HIS A 140 1.35 13.84 -9.08
CA HIS A 140 0.00 13.35 -9.23
C HIS A 140 -0.96 14.53 -9.45
N ASP A 141 -1.98 14.33 -10.28
CA ASP A 141 -2.96 15.37 -10.58
C ASP A 141 -3.92 15.63 -9.40
N SER A 142 -4.79 16.64 -9.57
CA SER A 142 -5.75 17.07 -8.55
C SER A 142 -6.85 16.04 -8.24
N ASP A 143 -6.96 14.98 -9.03
CA ASP A 143 -7.94 13.91 -8.80
C ASP A 143 -7.46 12.89 -7.75
N PHE A 144 -6.18 12.95 -7.38
CA PHE A 144 -5.65 12.12 -6.30
C PHE A 144 -6.04 12.66 -4.94
N VAL A 145 -6.58 11.79 -4.12
CA VAL A 145 -7.02 12.10 -2.75
C VAL A 145 -6.56 11.02 -1.78
N LEU A 146 -6.35 11.41 -0.52
CA LEU A 146 -6.12 10.44 0.54
C LEU A 146 -7.36 9.58 0.75
N VAL A 147 -7.16 8.31 1.03
CA VAL A 147 -8.26 7.41 1.39
C VAL A 147 -8.84 7.75 2.77
N PRO A 148 -10.11 7.42 3.04
CA PRO A 148 -10.75 7.75 4.33
C PRO A 148 -9.97 7.28 5.55
N GLU A 149 -9.32 6.14 5.46
CA GLU A 149 -8.52 5.56 6.54
C GLU A 149 -7.31 6.42 6.90
N GLU A 150 -6.71 7.09 5.91
CA GLU A 150 -5.63 8.05 6.12
C GLU A 150 -6.14 9.37 6.72
N HIS A 151 -7.29 9.84 6.29
CA HIS A 151 -7.93 11.02 6.87
C HIS A 151 -8.17 10.85 8.36
N LEU A 152 -8.67 9.68 8.78
CA LEU A 152 -8.94 9.40 10.18
C LEU A 152 -7.67 9.29 11.06
N THR A 153 -6.53 8.98 10.47
CA THR A 153 -5.28 8.77 11.22
C THR A 153 -4.28 9.90 11.08
N HIS A 154 -4.23 10.60 9.95
CA HIS A 154 -3.16 11.53 9.63
C HIS A 154 -3.54 13.01 9.63
N ILE A 155 -4.72 13.38 9.16
CA ILE A 155 -5.11 14.79 9.11
C ILE A 155 -5.19 15.40 10.50
N THR A 156 -5.63 14.63 11.48
CA THR A 156 -5.67 15.08 12.87
C THR A 156 -4.33 14.99 13.58
N ASN A 157 -3.41 14.17 13.11
CA ASN A 157 -2.16 13.85 13.80
C ASN A 157 -0.92 14.49 13.18
N ILE A 158 -1.04 15.13 12.02
CA ILE A 158 0.07 15.82 11.35
C ILE A 158 -0.36 17.24 10.95
N PRO A 159 -0.61 18.14 11.92
CA PRO A 159 -0.98 19.52 11.62
C PRO A 159 0.11 20.20 10.77
N GLY A 160 -0.30 20.86 9.71
CA GLY A 160 0.58 21.69 8.88
C GLY A 160 1.46 20.93 7.89
N LYS A 161 1.36 19.59 7.76
CA LYS A 161 2.00 18.89 6.66
C LYS A 161 1.12 19.01 5.40
N PRO A 162 1.71 19.42 4.27
CA PRO A 162 0.98 19.43 3.00
C PRO A 162 0.46 18.01 2.69
N ILE A 163 -0.81 17.92 2.33
CA ILE A 163 -1.42 16.64 1.89
C ILE A 163 -0.62 16.02 0.75
N ASP A 164 -0.09 16.85 -0.15
CA ASP A 164 0.74 16.43 -1.28
C ASP A 164 1.94 15.56 -0.87
N SER A 165 2.50 15.77 0.34
CA SER A 165 3.58 14.93 0.85
C SER A 165 3.16 13.49 1.14
N LEU A 166 1.87 13.23 1.25
CA LEU A 166 1.26 11.93 1.51
C LEU A 166 0.70 11.28 0.23
N LEU A 167 0.49 12.07 -0.84
CA LEU A 167 0.00 11.60 -2.14
C LEU A 167 1.17 11.03 -2.95
N LYS A 168 1.60 9.83 -2.60
CA LYS A 168 2.71 9.16 -3.28
C LYS A 168 2.64 7.64 -3.11
N ALA A 169 3.21 6.93 -4.08
CA ALA A 169 3.64 5.56 -3.95
C ALA A 169 5.14 5.53 -3.64
N ASP A 170 5.56 4.62 -2.77
CA ASP A 170 6.96 4.40 -2.46
C ASP A 170 7.41 3.03 -2.99
N MET A 171 8.47 3.02 -3.81
CA MET A 171 9.18 1.81 -4.20
C MET A 171 10.19 1.50 -3.11
N VAL A 172 10.13 0.31 -2.53
CA VAL A 172 10.93 -0.02 -1.36
C VAL A 172 11.62 -1.37 -1.46
N TYR A 173 12.71 -1.50 -0.69
CA TYR A 173 13.41 -2.75 -0.45
C TYR A 173 13.79 -2.87 1.02
N TYR A 174 13.69 -4.07 1.57
CA TYR A 174 14.24 -4.40 2.88
C TYR A 174 14.51 -5.90 3.05
N GLU A 175 15.29 -6.25 4.04
CA GLU A 175 15.60 -7.62 4.39
C GLU A 175 15.07 -7.99 5.77
N LEU A 176 14.52 -9.17 5.87
CA LEU A 176 14.08 -9.75 7.13
C LEU A 176 15.27 -10.39 7.89
N PRO A 177 15.20 -10.56 9.21
CA PRO A 177 16.28 -11.16 9.99
C PRO A 177 16.69 -12.57 9.54
N ASN A 178 15.80 -13.29 8.87
CA ASN A 178 16.06 -14.63 8.33
C ASN A 178 16.67 -14.60 6.90
N GLY A 179 17.07 -13.42 6.41
CA GLY A 179 17.65 -13.20 5.08
C GLY A 179 16.64 -13.17 3.93
N ALA A 180 15.34 -13.27 4.19
CA ALA A 180 14.32 -13.08 3.16
C ALA A 180 14.25 -11.61 2.74
N LYS A 181 14.01 -11.38 1.46
CA LYS A 181 14.01 -10.05 0.84
C LYS A 181 12.60 -9.65 0.43
N VAL A 182 12.28 -8.39 0.62
CA VAL A 182 11.02 -7.81 0.18
C VAL A 182 11.30 -6.63 -0.74
N PHE A 183 10.65 -6.64 -1.89
CA PHE A 183 10.63 -5.53 -2.84
C PHE A 183 9.17 -5.16 -3.13
N SER A 184 8.84 -3.89 -3.09
CA SER A 184 7.49 -3.40 -3.37
C SER A 184 7.54 -2.14 -4.23
N THR A 185 6.60 -2.03 -5.19
CA THR A 185 6.46 -0.83 -6.02
C THR A 185 5.52 0.21 -5.42
N GLY A 186 4.55 -0.23 -4.60
CA GLY A 186 3.56 0.66 -4.00
C GLY A 186 2.52 1.20 -5.00
N SER A 187 2.48 0.69 -6.21
CA SER A 187 1.46 0.98 -7.22
C SER A 187 1.47 -0.09 -8.32
N ILE A 188 0.50 -0.04 -9.22
CA ILE A 188 0.32 -1.00 -10.31
C ILE A 188 0.84 -0.41 -11.61
#